data_464c7bfa899ea1bb25547d1e6ca9b0b0
#
_entry.id   464c7bfa899ea1bb25547d1e6ca9b0b0
#
_cell.length_a   1.000
_cell.length_b   1.000
_cell.length_c   1.000
_cell.angle_alpha   90.00
_cell.angle_beta   90.00
_cell.angle_gamma   90.00
#
_symmetry.space_group_name_H-M   'P 1'
#
loop_
_entity.id
_entity.type
_entity.pdbx_description
1 polymer ?
#
loop_
_entity_poly.entity_id
_entity_poly.type
_entity_poly.pdbx_seq_one_letter_code
_entity_poly.pdbx_strand_id
1 'polypeptide(L)'
;MQQGWLKIYRKILDNFLLEDRPFSRGQAWIDLILIANHEDKTTIFNGNVVEIKRGQKMTSLRKLSDRWGWSITKTKKFLEVLQSEKMLTYKSNSKNTVYTIVNFNDYQEKQEHKN
;
A
#
# COMPACT_ATOMS: atom_id res chain seq x y z
N MET A 1 18.12 4.23 18.67
CA MET A 1 16.96 3.97 18.13
C MET A 1 16.29 2.77 18.71
N GLN A 2 15.06 2.80 18.70
CA GLN A 2 14.30 1.84 19.28
C GLN A 2 14.20 0.64 18.49
N GLN A 3 14.21 -0.44 19.07
CA GLN A 3 14.15 -1.69 18.42
C GLN A 3 12.78 -2.28 18.44
N GLY A 4 11.84 -1.61 18.96
CA GLY A 4 10.52 -2.19 19.12
C GLY A 4 9.78 -2.38 17.83
N TRP A 5 8.88 -3.31 17.80
CA TRP A 5 8.00 -3.58 16.69
C TRP A 5 6.57 -3.36 17.13
N LEU A 6 5.79 -2.77 16.23
CA LEU A 6 4.39 -2.61 16.49
C LEU A 6 3.62 -3.35 15.43
N LYS A 7 2.81 -4.28 15.83
CA LYS A 7 2.01 -5.05 14.91
C LYS A 7 0.63 -4.41 14.80
N ILE A 8 0.25 -4.05 13.59
CA ILE A 8 -1.06 -3.46 13.35
C ILE A 8 -1.84 -4.43 12.47
N TYR A 9 -2.97 -4.89 12.98
CA TYR A 9 -3.80 -5.82 12.23
C TYR A 9 -4.60 -5.08 11.17
N ARG A 10 -4.83 -5.72 10.04
CA ARG A 10 -5.61 -5.12 8.97
C ARG A 10 -7.01 -4.75 9.40
N LYS A 11 -7.51 -5.42 10.41
CA LYS A 11 -8.81 -5.13 10.96
C LYS A 11 -8.95 -3.67 11.40
N ILE A 12 -7.84 -3.00 11.69
CA ILE A 12 -7.90 -1.60 12.09
C ILE A 12 -8.51 -0.74 10.99
N LEU A 13 -8.46 -1.20 9.73
CA LEU A 13 -9.05 -0.46 8.64
C LEU A 13 -10.56 -0.33 8.77
N ASP A 14 -11.18 -1.17 9.61
CA ASP A 14 -12.61 -1.11 9.84
C ASP A 14 -12.95 -0.25 11.05
N ASN A 15 -11.95 0.31 11.72
CA ASN A 15 -12.18 1.12 12.90
C ASN A 15 -12.77 2.46 12.51
N PHE A 16 -13.78 2.91 13.25
CA PHE A 16 -14.45 4.15 12.90
C PHE A 16 -13.53 5.38 12.91
N LEU A 17 -12.43 5.32 13.65
CA LEU A 17 -11.48 6.43 13.68
C LEU A 17 -10.76 6.60 12.36
N LEU A 18 -10.76 5.56 11.52
CA LEU A 18 -10.13 5.65 10.21
C LEU A 18 -11.12 6.03 9.12
N GLU A 19 -12.31 6.48 9.52
CA GLU A 19 -13.27 6.99 8.55
C GLU A 19 -13.07 8.47 8.23
N ASP A 20 -12.33 9.16 9.07
CA ASP A 20 -12.09 10.58 8.86
C ASP A 20 -11.26 10.82 7.60
N ARG A 21 -11.68 11.80 6.82
CA ARG A 21 -10.96 12.22 5.62
C ARG A 21 -10.79 13.73 5.64
N PRO A 22 -9.75 14.23 5.02
CA PRO A 22 -8.72 13.49 4.31
C PRO A 22 -7.71 12.87 5.27
N PHE A 23 -7.03 11.82 4.80
CA PHE A 23 -5.96 11.22 5.58
C PHE A 23 -4.76 12.18 5.64
N SER A 24 -3.99 12.06 6.70
CA SER A 24 -2.67 12.68 6.73
C SER A 24 -1.73 11.82 5.87
N ARG A 25 -0.54 12.34 5.59
CA ARG A 25 0.46 11.57 4.84
C ARG A 25 0.87 10.31 5.60
N GLY A 26 0.99 10.41 6.91
CA GLY A 26 1.34 9.24 7.72
C GLY A 26 0.26 8.18 7.65
N GLN A 27 -1.00 8.60 7.70
CA GLN A 27 -2.12 7.66 7.60
C GLN A 27 -2.13 7.00 6.22
N ALA A 28 -1.86 7.77 5.17
CA ALA A 28 -1.83 7.22 3.82
C ALA A 28 -0.70 6.21 3.67
N TRP A 29 0.46 6.48 4.26
CA TRP A 29 1.58 5.55 4.21
C TRP A 29 1.24 4.23 4.90
N ILE A 30 0.68 4.31 6.10
CA ILE A 30 0.27 3.11 6.83
C ILE A 30 -0.80 2.35 6.03
N ASP A 31 -1.72 3.08 5.41
CA ASP A 31 -2.75 2.47 4.59
C ASP A 31 -2.15 1.70 3.41
N LEU A 32 -1.14 2.27 2.74
CA LEU A 32 -0.48 1.58 1.64
C LEU A 32 0.12 0.26 2.08
N ILE A 33 0.72 0.23 3.27
CA ILE A 33 1.29 -1.00 3.80
C ILE A 33 0.19 -2.01 4.12
N LEU A 34 -0.89 -1.54 4.73
CA LEU A 34 -1.94 -2.44 5.18
C LEU A 34 -2.76 -3.04 4.05
N ILE A 35 -2.94 -2.31 2.95
CA ILE A 35 -3.72 -2.84 1.83
C ILE A 35 -2.87 -3.61 0.82
N ALA A 36 -1.54 -3.59 0.96
CA ALA A 36 -0.69 -4.37 0.07
C ALA A 36 -0.96 -5.85 0.27
N ASN A 37 -0.79 -6.64 -0.77
CA ASN A 37 -1.02 -8.08 -0.69
C ASN A 37 -0.03 -8.70 0.27
N HIS A 38 -0.51 -9.52 1.19
CA HIS A 38 0.39 -10.17 2.14
C HIS A 38 0.80 -11.57 1.68
N GLU A 39 0.37 -11.95 0.48
CA GLU A 39 0.84 -13.17 -0.16
C GLU A 39 0.72 -13.00 -1.66
N ASP A 40 1.42 -13.81 -2.43
CA ASP A 40 1.37 -13.73 -3.88
C ASP A 40 -0.02 -14.10 -4.34
N LYS A 41 -0.47 -13.43 -5.38
CA LYS A 41 -1.83 -13.64 -5.88
C LYS A 41 -1.85 -13.52 -7.39
N THR A 42 -2.61 -14.37 -8.04
CA THR A 42 -2.81 -14.31 -9.47
C THR A 42 -4.20 -13.74 -9.74
N THR A 43 -4.29 -12.80 -10.64
CA THR A 43 -5.55 -12.18 -10.98
C THR A 43 -5.61 -11.93 -12.48
N ILE A 44 -6.75 -11.45 -12.96
CA ILE A 44 -6.92 -11.12 -14.37
C ILE A 44 -7.18 -9.63 -14.48
N PHE A 45 -6.45 -8.96 -15.37
CA PHE A 45 -6.62 -7.55 -15.60
C PHE A 45 -6.60 -7.32 -17.12
N ASN A 46 -7.65 -6.73 -17.66
CA ASN A 46 -7.81 -6.49 -19.09
C ASN A 46 -7.62 -7.77 -19.91
N GLY A 47 -8.16 -8.88 -19.39
CA GLY A 47 -8.10 -10.15 -20.09
C GLY A 47 -6.77 -10.89 -19.99
N ASN A 48 -5.80 -10.32 -19.28
CA ASN A 48 -4.49 -10.93 -19.15
C ASN A 48 -4.27 -11.42 -17.72
N VAL A 49 -3.57 -12.52 -17.60
CA VAL A 49 -3.22 -13.06 -16.29
C VAL A 49 -2.06 -12.23 -15.75
N VAL A 50 -2.22 -11.73 -14.53
CA VAL A 50 -1.21 -10.90 -13.88
C VAL A 50 -0.93 -11.46 -12.51
N GLU A 51 0.33 -11.53 -12.15
CA GLU A 51 0.72 -11.98 -10.82
C GLU A 51 1.10 -10.77 -9.98
N ILE A 52 0.49 -10.66 -8.79
CA ILE A 52 0.78 -9.59 -7.85
C ILE A 52 1.51 -10.23 -6.68
N LYS A 53 2.72 -9.80 -6.42
CA LYS A 53 3.55 -10.39 -5.38
C LYS A 53 3.22 -9.84 -4.01
N ARG A 54 3.66 -10.54 -2.99
CA ARG A 54 3.56 -10.06 -1.61
C ARG A 54 4.22 -8.68 -1.52
N GLY A 55 3.56 -7.76 -0.88
CA GLY A 55 4.04 -6.39 -0.73
C GLY A 55 3.66 -5.46 -1.88
N GLN A 56 2.98 -6.01 -2.89
CA GLN A 56 2.52 -5.22 -4.02
C GLN A 56 1.02 -5.01 -3.96
N LYS A 57 0.55 -4.01 -4.66
CA LYS A 57 -0.89 -3.77 -4.80
C LYS A 57 -1.15 -3.20 -6.17
N MET A 58 -2.15 -3.74 -6.86
CA MET A 58 -2.61 -3.16 -8.10
C MET A 58 -3.82 -2.29 -7.80
N THR A 59 -3.75 -1.03 -8.14
CA THR A 59 -4.78 -0.05 -7.83
C THR A 59 -4.79 1.01 -8.92
N SER A 60 -5.20 2.23 -8.60
CA SER A 60 -5.09 3.36 -9.51
C SER A 60 -4.93 4.62 -8.68
N LEU A 61 -4.41 5.68 -9.30
CA LEU A 61 -4.29 6.95 -8.61
C LEU A 61 -5.66 7.45 -8.17
N ARG A 62 -6.68 7.23 -8.99
CA ARG A 62 -8.03 7.65 -8.62
C ARG A 62 -8.55 6.89 -7.42
N LYS A 63 -8.35 5.57 -7.39
CA LYS A 63 -8.81 4.77 -6.26
C LYS A 63 -8.13 5.20 -4.97
N LEU A 64 -6.83 5.45 -5.02
CA LEU A 64 -6.10 5.92 -3.83
C LEU A 64 -6.59 7.30 -3.42
N SER A 65 -6.78 8.19 -4.39
CA SER A 65 -7.24 9.55 -4.11
C SER A 65 -8.62 9.53 -3.46
N ASP A 66 -9.53 8.73 -3.99
CA ASP A 66 -10.87 8.61 -3.42
C ASP A 66 -10.81 8.04 -2.01
N ARG A 67 -9.94 7.07 -1.83
CA ARG A 67 -9.80 6.41 -0.53
C ARG A 67 -9.25 7.36 0.53
N TRP A 68 -8.31 8.24 0.15
CA TRP A 68 -7.65 9.12 1.11
C TRP A 68 -8.31 10.49 1.22
N GLY A 69 -9.22 10.80 0.30
CA GLY A 69 -9.84 12.13 0.26
C GLY A 69 -8.89 13.18 -0.28
N TRP A 70 -8.03 12.80 -1.20
CA TRP A 70 -7.01 13.67 -1.79
C TRP A 70 -7.29 13.92 -3.26
N SER A 71 -6.64 14.95 -3.82
CA SER A 71 -6.65 15.15 -5.26
C SER A 71 -5.70 14.13 -5.90
N ILE A 72 -5.88 13.87 -7.18
CA ILE A 72 -5.01 12.97 -7.90
C ILE A 72 -3.59 13.51 -7.93
N THR A 73 -3.45 14.83 -8.09
CA THR A 73 -2.14 15.48 -8.10
C THR A 73 -1.40 15.24 -6.78
N LYS A 74 -2.09 15.42 -5.66
CA LYS A 74 -1.47 15.20 -4.35
C LYS A 74 -1.07 13.75 -4.18
N THR A 75 -1.92 12.84 -4.60
CA THR A 75 -1.65 11.41 -4.51
C THR A 75 -0.40 11.05 -5.30
N LYS A 76 -0.31 11.53 -6.54
CA LYS A 76 0.83 11.24 -7.38
C LYS A 76 2.12 11.77 -6.78
N LYS A 77 2.09 13.02 -6.30
CA LYS A 77 3.27 13.62 -5.70
C LYS A 77 3.71 12.86 -4.45
N PHE A 78 2.77 12.38 -3.68
CA PHE A 78 3.10 11.62 -2.48
C PHE A 78 3.80 10.31 -2.86
N LEU A 79 3.29 9.59 -3.87
CA LEU A 79 3.95 8.38 -4.32
C LEU A 79 5.35 8.67 -4.83
N GLU A 80 5.53 9.79 -5.52
CA GLU A 80 6.86 10.18 -6.01
C GLU A 80 7.83 10.45 -4.87
N VAL A 81 7.36 11.10 -3.80
CA VAL A 81 8.20 11.33 -2.63
C VAL A 81 8.59 10.00 -1.99
N LEU A 82 7.63 9.10 -1.82
CA LEU A 82 7.91 7.81 -1.21
C LEU A 82 8.92 7.02 -2.05
N GLN A 83 8.81 7.11 -3.37
CA GLN A 83 9.75 6.43 -4.23
C GLN A 83 11.14 7.05 -4.16
N SER A 84 11.20 8.39 -4.11
CA SER A 84 12.49 9.06 -4.01
C SER A 84 13.18 8.75 -2.68
N GLU A 85 12.40 8.48 -1.63
CA GLU A 85 12.93 8.11 -0.31
C GLU A 85 13.12 6.61 -0.18
N LYS A 86 12.92 5.86 -1.26
CA LYS A 86 13.13 4.42 -1.32
C LYS A 86 12.22 3.63 -0.36
N MET A 87 11.05 4.17 -0.11
CA MET A 87 10.05 3.52 0.74
C MET A 87 9.13 2.62 -0.07
N LEU A 88 8.90 2.97 -1.33
CA LEU A 88 8.19 2.10 -2.25
C LEU A 88 8.65 2.39 -3.67
N THR A 89 8.26 1.52 -4.59
CA THR A 89 8.40 1.80 -6.01
C THR A 89 7.01 1.70 -6.61
N TYR A 90 6.78 2.37 -7.73
CA TYR A 90 5.49 2.25 -8.38
C TYR A 90 5.61 2.52 -9.88
N LYS A 91 4.65 1.96 -10.60
CA LYS A 91 4.51 2.21 -12.03
C LYS A 91 3.04 2.51 -12.28
N SER A 92 2.78 3.53 -13.08
CA SER A 92 1.41 3.94 -13.33
C SER A 92 1.22 4.23 -14.81
N ASN A 93 0.07 3.86 -15.33
CA ASN A 93 -0.31 4.19 -16.69
C ASN A 93 -1.77 4.60 -16.67
N SER A 94 -2.38 4.75 -17.84
CA SER A 94 -3.76 5.25 -17.92
C SER A 94 -4.77 4.27 -17.33
N LYS A 95 -4.38 3.02 -17.11
CA LYS A 95 -5.32 1.99 -16.68
C LYS A 95 -5.12 1.54 -15.26
N ASN A 96 -3.90 1.52 -14.76
CA ASN A 96 -3.67 1.09 -13.40
C ASN A 96 -2.37 1.63 -12.84
N THR A 97 -2.21 1.41 -11.55
CA THR A 97 -1.00 1.74 -10.82
C THR A 97 -0.66 0.51 -10.00
N VAL A 98 0.60 0.07 -10.07
CA VAL A 98 1.06 -1.02 -9.24
C VAL A 98 2.20 -0.49 -8.38
N TYR A 99 2.09 -0.64 -7.07
CA TYR A 99 3.17 -0.23 -6.19
C TYR A 99 3.70 -1.43 -5.42
N THR A 100 4.95 -1.32 -5.00
CA THR A 100 5.62 -2.35 -4.20
C THR A 100 6.24 -1.67 -2.99
N ILE A 101 5.92 -2.16 -1.80
CA ILE A 101 6.50 -1.64 -0.56
C ILE A 101 7.90 -2.21 -0.42
N VAL A 102 8.88 -1.34 -0.28
CA VAL A 102 10.26 -1.77 -0.07
C VAL A 102 10.36 -2.31 1.35
N ASN A 103 11.03 -3.45 1.49
CA ASN A 103 11.19 -4.11 2.80
C ASN A 103 9.87 -4.43 3.47
N PHE A 104 8.91 -4.89 2.68
CA PHE A 104 7.58 -5.20 3.20
C PHE A 104 7.62 -6.14 4.40
N ASN A 105 8.52 -7.12 4.37
CA ASN A 105 8.60 -8.09 5.46
C ASN A 105 9.01 -7.46 6.79
N ASP A 106 9.60 -6.27 6.74
CA ASP A 106 9.95 -5.57 7.98
C ASP A 106 8.73 -4.94 8.64
N TYR A 107 7.64 -4.76 7.86
CA TYR A 107 6.43 -4.14 8.38
C TYR A 107 5.38 -5.18 8.73
N GLN A 108 5.53 -6.41 8.21
CA GLN A 108 4.54 -7.46 8.42
C GLN A 108 5.24 -8.70 8.93
N GLU A 109 4.64 -9.33 9.91
CA GLU A 109 5.22 -10.56 10.43
C GLU A 109 5.01 -11.69 9.45
N LYS A 110 6.03 -12.50 9.22
CA LYS A 110 5.90 -13.64 8.35
C LYS A 110 5.21 -14.76 9.08
N GLN A 111 4.49 -15.57 8.32
CA GLN A 111 3.80 -16.66 8.88
C GLN A 111 4.68 -17.76 9.35
N GLU A 112 5.60 -18.13 8.62
CA GLU A 112 6.32 -19.26 8.97
C GLU A 112 7.38 -19.00 9.95
N HIS A 113 7.75 -19.46 10.51
CA HIS A 113 8.63 -19.17 11.35
C HIS A 113 9.01 -20.11 12.01
N LYS A 114 8.96 -20.56 11.87
CA LYS A 114 9.27 -21.15 12.43
C LYS A 114 9.64 -21.63 12.85
N ASN A 115 9.87 -22.19 12.84
CA ASN A 115 10.29 -22.77 13.36
C ASN A 115 10.58 -23.10 13.83
#